data_b212d2be51f93c106f4863a31bd6e95a
#
_entry.id   b212d2be51f93c106f4863a31bd6e95a
#
_cell.length_a   1.000
_cell.length_b   1.000
_cell.length_c   1.000
_cell.angle_alpha   90.00
_cell.angle_beta   90.00
_cell.angle_gamma   90.00
#
_symmetry.space_group_name_H-M   'P 1'
#
loop_
_entity.id
_entity.type
_entity.pdbx_description
1 polymer ?
#
loop_
_entity_poly.entity_id
_entity_poly.type
_entity_poly.pdbx_seq_one_letter_code
_entity_poly.pdbx_strand_id
1 'polypeptide(L)'
;MSASVLVGTQWGDEGKGKITDLISGDFDVVCRYGGGANAGHTVVANGHKLALHQIPSGIVHEDALSVIGNGCIVDPTVILEEIDTLKAQGLSCEGLRISGNAHIVMPYHRDLDGAHEKNLGKNLIGTTKRGIGPCYMDKMNRTGLRMQDMLDDDTFREKLAAALAYQNPILEKVYGLPTYTVEQICEDFLPYAERLRPYIIESSKLLNEELAAGKSILFEGAQATMLDIDHGTYPFVTSSNCTAGGAVTGSGVGPCNIERVLGVAKAYLTRVGSGPFPTELNFNEGVGKFLLETGHEYGVTTGRKRRCGWYDAVVVKYAAQINGLTDLAITKLDVLTGLDTIKVCTAYECDGVEYDTVPEHRAVFDHAKPKYIEVPGWQEDITGCKSFDELPQAAQDYIKRLEELSRCRIQSIGVGPGRDATIVRY
;
A
#
# COMPACT_ATOMS: atom_id res chain seq x y z
N MET A 1 -21.61 14.52 -2.46
CA MET A 1 -20.28 14.63 -3.11
C MET A 1 -19.32 13.92 -2.19
N SER A 2 -18.85 12.74 -2.51
CA SER A 2 -18.09 11.98 -1.53
C SER A 2 -16.78 11.45 -2.09
N ALA A 3 -15.70 11.78 -1.38
CA ALA A 3 -14.45 11.08 -1.53
C ALA A 3 -14.30 10.05 -0.41
N SER A 4 -13.90 8.86 -0.79
CA SER A 4 -13.59 7.76 0.14
C SER A 4 -12.10 7.45 0.07
N VAL A 5 -11.49 7.09 1.20
CA VAL A 5 -10.10 6.67 1.26
C VAL A 5 -10.04 5.22 1.72
N LEU A 6 -9.27 4.39 1.03
CA LEU A 6 -8.99 3.02 1.43
C LEU A 6 -7.54 2.90 1.88
N VAL A 7 -7.32 2.46 3.11
CA VAL A 7 -5.98 2.34 3.72
C VAL A 7 -5.73 0.96 4.31
N GLY A 8 -4.47 0.52 4.31
CA GLY A 8 -4.04 -0.63 5.11
C GLY A 8 -3.85 -0.23 6.57
N THR A 9 -4.24 -1.10 7.49
CA THR A 9 -4.17 -0.82 8.94
C THR A 9 -3.01 -1.51 9.65
N GLN A 10 -2.30 -2.41 8.99
CA GLN A 10 -1.27 -3.25 9.56
C GLN A 10 0.11 -2.94 8.93
N TRP A 11 0.85 -3.94 8.45
CA TRP A 11 2.16 -3.78 7.78
C TRP A 11 2.13 -4.10 6.28
N GLY A 12 1.03 -3.85 5.59
CA GLY A 12 0.84 -4.19 4.20
C GLY A 12 0.34 -5.63 4.01
N ASP A 13 0.05 -5.98 2.76
CA ASP A 13 -0.47 -7.31 2.38
C ASP A 13 -1.80 -7.70 3.05
N GLU A 14 -2.59 -6.73 3.53
CA GLU A 14 -3.91 -6.96 4.14
C GLU A 14 -4.96 -7.44 3.13
N GLY A 15 -4.64 -7.46 1.85
CA GLY A 15 -5.62 -7.80 0.80
C GLY A 15 -6.39 -6.58 0.29
N LYS A 16 -5.79 -5.38 0.38
CA LYS A 16 -6.38 -4.13 -0.16
C LYS A 16 -6.83 -4.26 -1.61
N GLY A 17 -6.02 -4.91 -2.45
CA GLY A 17 -6.36 -5.12 -3.86
C GLY A 17 -7.71 -5.80 -4.06
N LYS A 18 -8.06 -6.82 -3.26
CA LYS A 18 -9.37 -7.48 -3.28
C LYS A 18 -10.50 -6.50 -2.92
N ILE A 19 -10.30 -5.71 -1.86
CA ILE A 19 -11.33 -4.76 -1.40
C ILE A 19 -11.45 -3.61 -2.40
N THR A 20 -10.33 -3.10 -2.93
CA THR A 20 -10.37 -2.07 -3.99
C THR A 20 -11.10 -2.58 -5.22
N ASP A 21 -10.79 -3.78 -5.70
CA ASP A 21 -11.47 -4.41 -6.83
C ASP A 21 -12.96 -4.61 -6.58
N LEU A 22 -13.35 -4.92 -5.33
CA LEU A 22 -14.76 -5.09 -4.95
C LEU A 22 -15.56 -3.79 -5.05
N ILE A 23 -14.96 -2.65 -4.61
CA ILE A 23 -15.69 -1.39 -4.47
C ILE A 23 -15.39 -0.36 -5.57
N SER A 24 -14.31 -0.53 -6.34
CA SER A 24 -13.87 0.48 -7.32
C SER A 24 -14.88 0.74 -8.44
N GLY A 25 -15.72 -0.26 -8.75
CA GLY A 25 -16.80 -0.12 -9.74
C GLY A 25 -17.94 0.83 -9.30
N ASP A 26 -18.01 1.18 -8.01
CA ASP A 26 -19.01 2.11 -7.48
C ASP A 26 -18.54 3.57 -7.53
N PHE A 27 -17.33 3.83 -8.05
CA PHE A 27 -16.71 5.15 -8.09
C PHE A 27 -16.43 5.62 -9.52
N ASP A 28 -16.68 6.91 -9.76
CA ASP A 28 -16.37 7.55 -11.05
C ASP A 28 -14.87 7.76 -11.25
N VAL A 29 -14.11 7.90 -10.17
CA VAL A 29 -12.66 8.12 -10.19
C VAL A 29 -11.96 7.25 -9.16
N VAL A 30 -10.90 6.56 -9.56
CA VAL A 30 -9.98 5.86 -8.64
C VAL A 30 -8.61 6.52 -8.70
N CYS A 31 -8.15 7.05 -7.56
CA CYS A 31 -6.92 7.83 -7.49
C CYS A 31 -5.91 7.21 -6.52
N ARG A 32 -4.73 6.87 -7.00
CA ARG A 32 -3.58 6.58 -6.13
C ARG A 32 -2.93 7.89 -5.69
N TYR A 33 -2.74 8.04 -4.39
CA TYR A 33 -2.26 9.29 -3.81
C TYR A 33 -0.82 9.25 -3.29
N GLY A 34 -0.19 8.07 -3.25
CA GLY A 34 1.18 7.92 -2.74
C GLY A 34 1.81 6.58 -3.10
N GLY A 35 3.07 6.42 -2.76
CA GLY A 35 3.87 5.25 -3.12
C GLY A 35 4.34 5.31 -4.58
N GLY A 36 4.72 4.18 -5.12
CA GLY A 36 5.23 4.03 -6.48
C GLY A 36 5.19 2.57 -6.91
N ALA A 37 6.13 2.13 -7.72
CA ALA A 37 6.22 0.76 -8.24
C ALA A 37 6.53 -0.32 -7.18
N ASN A 38 6.69 0.04 -5.92
CA ASN A 38 6.86 -0.89 -4.79
C ASN A 38 5.55 -1.51 -4.30
N ALA A 39 4.40 -1.02 -4.74
CA ALA A 39 3.12 -1.67 -4.50
C ALA A 39 2.87 -2.78 -5.54
N GLY A 40 1.99 -3.70 -5.24
CA GLY A 40 1.51 -4.72 -6.18
C GLY A 40 0.06 -5.04 -5.85
N HIS A 41 -0.85 -4.65 -6.73
CA HIS A 41 -2.27 -4.99 -6.62
C HIS A 41 -2.62 -5.98 -7.71
N THR A 42 -3.20 -7.12 -7.33
CA THR A 42 -3.74 -8.06 -8.31
C THR A 42 -5.20 -7.74 -8.54
N VAL A 43 -5.54 -7.43 -9.76
CA VAL A 43 -6.92 -7.25 -10.23
C VAL A 43 -7.28 -8.35 -11.22
N VAL A 44 -8.56 -8.62 -11.37
CA VAL A 44 -9.07 -9.60 -12.34
C VAL A 44 -9.93 -8.87 -13.37
N ALA A 45 -9.52 -8.90 -14.62
CA ALA A 45 -10.27 -8.33 -15.73
C ALA A 45 -10.32 -9.32 -16.89
N ASN A 46 -11.47 -9.46 -17.54
CA ASN A 46 -11.70 -10.36 -18.69
C ASN A 46 -11.21 -11.80 -18.44
N GLY A 47 -11.29 -12.29 -17.17
CA GLY A 47 -10.82 -13.61 -16.79
C GLY A 47 -9.30 -13.73 -16.57
N HIS A 48 -8.53 -12.65 -16.76
CA HIS A 48 -7.09 -12.59 -16.57
C HIS A 48 -6.73 -11.93 -15.24
N LYS A 49 -5.71 -12.48 -14.56
CA LYS A 49 -5.09 -11.87 -13.38
C LYS A 49 -4.01 -10.90 -13.84
N LEU A 50 -4.14 -9.64 -13.46
CA LEU A 50 -3.20 -8.56 -13.74
C LEU A 50 -2.54 -8.11 -12.44
N ALA A 51 -1.23 -8.01 -12.45
CA ALA A 51 -0.46 -7.41 -11.36
C ALA A 51 -0.13 -5.96 -11.72
N LEU A 52 -0.83 -4.99 -11.12
CA LEU A 52 -0.57 -3.57 -11.30
C LEU A 52 0.31 -3.05 -10.17
N HIS A 53 1.35 -2.31 -10.52
CA HIS A 53 2.28 -1.70 -9.57
C HIS A 53 2.03 -0.20 -9.38
N GLN A 54 1.70 0.52 -10.45
CA GLN A 54 1.51 1.97 -10.43
C GLN A 54 0.12 2.39 -10.87
N ILE A 55 -0.44 1.77 -11.90
CA ILE A 55 -1.77 2.10 -12.40
C ILE A 55 -2.81 1.75 -11.33
N PRO A 56 -3.77 2.66 -11.03
CA PRO A 56 -4.85 2.37 -10.10
C PRO A 56 -5.69 1.16 -10.51
N SER A 57 -6.21 0.43 -9.52
CA SER A 57 -7.03 -0.77 -9.76
C SER A 57 -8.32 -0.47 -10.54
N GLY A 58 -8.80 0.77 -10.53
CA GLY A 58 -9.98 1.22 -11.28
C GLY A 58 -9.86 1.14 -12.79
N ILE A 59 -8.65 0.97 -13.35
CA ILE A 59 -8.41 0.91 -14.81
C ILE A 59 -9.16 -0.23 -15.50
N VAL A 60 -9.61 -1.22 -14.77
CA VAL A 60 -10.40 -2.35 -15.30
C VAL A 60 -11.88 -1.98 -15.55
N HIS A 61 -12.31 -0.81 -15.09
CA HIS A 61 -13.65 -0.27 -15.29
C HIS A 61 -13.60 0.84 -16.35
N GLU A 62 -14.17 0.61 -17.51
CA GLU A 62 -14.07 1.52 -18.67
C GLU A 62 -14.66 2.91 -18.40
N ASP A 63 -15.69 2.99 -17.56
CA ASP A 63 -16.38 4.24 -17.21
C ASP A 63 -15.68 5.03 -16.09
N ALA A 64 -14.65 4.47 -15.44
CA ALA A 64 -13.96 5.12 -14.33
C ALA A 64 -12.64 5.76 -14.77
N LEU A 65 -12.38 6.99 -14.29
CA LEU A 65 -11.07 7.60 -14.44
C LEU A 65 -10.07 6.97 -13.45
N SER A 66 -8.88 6.66 -13.93
CA SER A 66 -7.77 6.15 -13.13
C SER A 66 -6.67 7.19 -13.01
N VAL A 67 -6.48 7.76 -11.82
CA VAL A 67 -5.59 8.90 -11.61
C VAL A 67 -4.37 8.51 -10.76
N ILE A 68 -3.18 8.86 -11.21
CA ILE A 68 -1.95 8.84 -10.41
C ILE A 68 -1.71 10.26 -9.90
N GLY A 69 -1.89 10.46 -8.60
CA GLY A 69 -1.82 11.77 -7.94
C GLY A 69 -0.39 12.28 -7.76
N ASN A 70 -0.27 13.54 -7.37
CA ASN A 70 1.02 14.23 -7.18
C ASN A 70 1.87 13.69 -6.02
N GLY A 71 1.26 12.96 -5.08
CA GLY A 71 1.99 12.29 -4.00
C GLY A 71 2.72 11.03 -4.43
N CYS A 72 2.36 10.44 -5.57
CA CYS A 72 3.05 9.29 -6.13
C CYS A 72 4.43 9.66 -6.71
N ILE A 73 5.28 8.65 -6.80
CA ILE A 73 6.48 8.69 -7.64
C ILE A 73 6.29 7.71 -8.79
N VAL A 74 6.57 8.16 -10.00
CA VAL A 74 6.27 7.45 -11.25
C VAL A 74 7.55 6.92 -11.85
N ASP A 75 7.57 5.64 -12.14
CA ASP A 75 8.60 4.99 -12.94
C ASP A 75 8.09 4.86 -14.38
N PRO A 76 8.59 5.68 -15.34
CA PRO A 76 8.09 5.67 -16.71
C PRO A 76 8.19 4.31 -17.40
N THR A 77 9.24 3.53 -17.10
CA THR A 77 9.40 2.19 -17.66
C THR A 77 8.27 1.27 -17.22
N VAL A 78 8.00 1.24 -15.90
CA VAL A 78 6.96 0.36 -15.33
C VAL A 78 5.56 0.77 -15.81
N ILE A 79 5.26 2.08 -15.85
CA ILE A 79 3.96 2.56 -16.35
C ILE A 79 3.73 2.16 -17.79
N LEU A 80 4.74 2.30 -18.65
CA LEU A 80 4.62 1.92 -20.05
C LEU A 80 4.46 0.42 -20.24
N GLU A 81 5.16 -0.40 -19.46
CA GLU A 81 4.99 -1.85 -19.45
C GLU A 81 3.58 -2.25 -19.01
N GLU A 82 3.02 -1.57 -18.00
CA GLU A 82 1.64 -1.82 -17.56
C GLU A 82 0.62 -1.40 -18.61
N ILE A 83 0.79 -0.23 -19.25
CA ILE A 83 -0.07 0.22 -20.35
C ILE A 83 -0.05 -0.79 -21.52
N ASP A 84 1.14 -1.25 -21.91
CA ASP A 84 1.28 -2.20 -23.01
C ASP A 84 0.63 -3.55 -22.66
N THR A 85 0.81 -4.01 -21.40
CA THR A 85 0.19 -5.25 -20.90
C THR A 85 -1.34 -5.16 -20.89
N LEU A 86 -1.90 -4.04 -20.40
CA LEU A 86 -3.34 -3.81 -20.36
C LEU A 86 -3.94 -3.80 -21.79
N LYS A 87 -3.30 -3.05 -22.70
CA LYS A 87 -3.72 -2.97 -24.11
C LYS A 87 -3.65 -4.32 -24.82
N ALA A 88 -2.60 -5.11 -24.54
CA ALA A 88 -2.47 -6.46 -25.11
C ALA A 88 -3.58 -7.42 -24.64
N GLN A 89 -4.23 -7.11 -23.51
CA GLN A 89 -5.37 -7.86 -22.98
C GLN A 89 -6.73 -7.25 -23.35
N GLY A 90 -6.74 -6.28 -24.27
CA GLY A 90 -7.95 -5.64 -24.76
C GLY A 90 -8.56 -4.60 -23.82
N LEU A 91 -7.81 -4.15 -22.79
CA LEU A 91 -8.27 -3.11 -21.87
C LEU A 91 -7.87 -1.71 -22.39
N SER A 92 -8.78 -0.77 -22.30
CA SER A 92 -8.51 0.63 -22.65
C SER A 92 -7.71 1.31 -21.54
N CYS A 93 -6.74 2.15 -21.93
CA CYS A 93 -6.05 3.05 -21.01
C CYS A 93 -6.44 4.51 -21.24
N GLU A 94 -7.52 4.79 -21.98
CA GLU A 94 -7.98 6.15 -22.28
C GLU A 94 -8.39 6.93 -21.02
N GLY A 95 -8.89 6.23 -19.99
CA GLY A 95 -9.23 6.79 -18.69
C GLY A 95 -8.04 7.06 -17.76
N LEU A 96 -6.80 6.67 -18.14
CA LEU A 96 -5.60 6.91 -17.30
C LEU A 96 -5.24 8.40 -17.31
N ARG A 97 -4.90 8.93 -16.12
CA ARG A 97 -4.37 10.28 -15.92
C ARG A 97 -3.21 10.25 -14.95
N ILE A 98 -2.15 10.99 -15.24
CA ILE A 98 -0.93 11.07 -14.44
C ILE A 98 -0.70 12.53 -14.06
N SER A 99 -0.53 12.80 -12.78
CA SER A 99 -0.21 14.14 -12.31
C SER A 99 1.10 14.64 -12.89
N GLY A 100 1.08 15.81 -13.53
CA GLY A 100 2.30 16.50 -13.94
C GLY A 100 3.23 16.83 -12.76
N ASN A 101 2.69 16.92 -11.54
CA ASN A 101 3.45 17.18 -10.31
C ASN A 101 4.00 15.90 -9.64
N ALA A 102 3.68 14.70 -10.09
CA ALA A 102 4.29 13.47 -9.61
C ALA A 102 5.79 13.44 -9.97
N HIS A 103 6.62 12.94 -9.05
CA HIS A 103 8.07 12.86 -9.27
C HIS A 103 8.44 11.62 -10.08
N ILE A 104 9.53 11.72 -10.83
CA ILE A 104 10.02 10.66 -11.71
C ILE A 104 11.07 9.83 -10.99
N VAL A 105 10.92 8.50 -11.03
CA VAL A 105 11.99 7.59 -10.63
C VAL A 105 13.02 7.52 -11.75
N MET A 106 14.21 8.05 -11.49
CA MET A 106 15.33 8.04 -12.42
C MET A 106 16.21 6.79 -12.23
N PRO A 107 17.01 6.38 -13.22
CA PRO A 107 17.88 5.21 -13.12
C PRO A 107 18.79 5.23 -11.89
N TYR A 108 19.40 6.38 -11.61
CA TYR A 108 20.27 6.54 -10.44
C TYR A 108 19.55 6.33 -9.10
N HIS A 109 18.24 6.55 -9.01
CA HIS A 109 17.49 6.24 -7.78
C HIS A 109 17.49 4.74 -7.48
N ARG A 110 17.39 3.88 -8.51
CA ARG A 110 17.43 2.42 -8.35
C ARG A 110 18.82 1.96 -7.89
N ASP A 111 19.87 2.55 -8.46
CA ASP A 111 21.24 2.23 -8.06
C ASP A 111 21.53 2.67 -6.62
N LEU A 112 21.09 3.86 -6.24
CA LEU A 112 21.21 4.37 -4.88
C LEU A 112 20.43 3.51 -3.87
N ASP A 113 19.21 3.08 -4.18
CA ASP A 113 18.41 2.20 -3.33
C ASP A 113 19.14 0.87 -3.08
N GLY A 114 19.69 0.27 -4.14
CA GLY A 114 20.50 -0.94 -4.03
C GLY A 114 21.78 -0.76 -3.21
N ALA A 115 22.47 0.37 -3.37
CA ALA A 115 23.71 0.68 -2.66
C ALA A 115 23.47 1.00 -1.17
N HIS A 116 22.42 1.77 -0.86
CA HIS A 116 21.99 2.05 0.51
C HIS A 116 21.71 0.75 1.25
N GLU A 117 20.89 -0.12 0.67
CA GLU A 117 20.51 -1.40 1.28
C GLU A 117 21.74 -2.28 1.55
N LYS A 118 22.68 -2.34 0.59
CA LYS A 118 23.94 -3.08 0.75
C LYS A 118 24.80 -2.53 1.88
N ASN A 119 24.87 -1.20 2.03
CA ASN A 119 25.69 -0.56 3.06
C ASN A 119 25.10 -0.70 4.47
N LEU A 120 23.79 -0.84 4.61
CA LEU A 120 23.14 -1.06 5.92
C LEU A 120 23.51 -2.43 6.53
N GLY A 121 23.98 -3.39 5.76
CA GLY A 121 24.45 -4.69 6.21
C GLY A 121 23.39 -5.43 7.06
N LYS A 122 23.64 -5.59 8.36
CA LYS A 122 22.70 -6.26 9.28
C LYS A 122 21.44 -5.43 9.58
N ASN A 123 21.50 -4.13 9.37
CA ASN A 123 20.41 -3.18 9.63
C ASN A 123 19.56 -2.89 8.38
N LEU A 124 19.64 -3.75 7.37
CA LEU A 124 18.89 -3.59 6.13
C LEU A 124 17.38 -3.45 6.40
N ILE A 125 16.76 -2.57 5.63
CA ILE A 125 15.30 -2.30 5.72
C ILE A 125 14.51 -3.40 5.01
N GLY A 126 15.10 -3.98 3.95
CA GLY A 126 14.46 -4.96 3.08
C GLY A 126 13.70 -4.28 1.94
N THR A 127 14.28 -3.22 1.36
CA THR A 127 13.64 -2.46 0.28
C THR A 127 13.38 -3.29 -0.97
N THR A 128 12.52 -2.80 -1.83
CA THR A 128 12.23 -3.42 -3.14
C THR A 128 13.29 -3.13 -4.19
N LYS A 129 14.26 -2.27 -3.90
CA LYS A 129 15.31 -1.79 -4.82
C LYS A 129 14.74 -1.14 -6.10
N ARG A 130 13.58 -0.49 -5.98
CA ARG A 130 12.91 0.21 -7.07
C ARG A 130 13.12 1.73 -7.05
N GLY A 131 14.08 2.22 -6.25
CA GLY A 131 14.42 3.64 -6.17
C GLY A 131 13.40 4.50 -5.43
N ILE A 132 12.51 3.90 -4.65
CA ILE A 132 11.40 4.60 -3.99
C ILE A 132 11.92 5.62 -2.99
N GLY A 133 12.73 5.18 -2.02
CA GLY A 133 13.33 6.03 -1.00
C GLY A 133 14.16 7.17 -1.58
N PRO A 134 15.14 6.90 -2.44
CA PRO A 134 15.95 7.96 -3.09
C PRO A 134 15.14 8.97 -3.89
N CYS A 135 14.06 8.56 -4.59
CA CYS A 135 13.19 9.48 -5.30
C CYS A 135 12.40 10.40 -4.35
N TYR A 136 11.88 9.88 -3.25
CA TYR A 136 11.26 10.72 -2.21
C TYR A 136 12.28 11.63 -1.52
N MET A 137 13.52 11.19 -1.34
CA MET A 137 14.60 12.02 -0.82
C MET A 137 14.85 13.22 -1.74
N ASP A 138 14.94 13.01 -3.05
CA ASP A 138 15.09 14.10 -4.03
C ASP A 138 13.88 15.04 -4.05
N LYS A 139 12.66 14.50 -3.92
CA LYS A 139 11.45 15.31 -3.75
C LYS A 139 11.56 16.26 -2.56
N MET A 140 11.96 15.76 -1.40
CA MET A 140 12.09 16.58 -0.18
C MET A 140 13.28 17.53 -0.24
N ASN A 141 14.37 17.13 -0.90
CA ASN A 141 15.53 17.98 -1.18
C ASN A 141 15.27 19.03 -2.27
N ARG A 142 14.17 18.93 -3.00
CA ARG A 142 13.77 19.82 -4.11
C ARG A 142 14.71 19.76 -5.32
N THR A 143 15.33 18.59 -5.53
CA THR A 143 16.20 18.28 -6.67
C THR A 143 15.55 17.32 -7.67
N GLY A 144 14.38 16.72 -7.29
CA GLY A 144 13.69 15.74 -8.11
C GLY A 144 13.04 16.34 -9.36
N LEU A 145 13.00 15.55 -10.43
CA LEU A 145 12.28 15.86 -11.66
C LEU A 145 10.81 15.41 -11.53
N ARG A 146 9.91 16.14 -12.19
CA ARG A 146 8.47 15.87 -12.23
C ARG A 146 8.01 15.44 -13.61
N MET A 147 6.88 14.74 -13.70
CA MET A 147 6.33 14.27 -14.97
C MET A 147 6.11 15.41 -15.99
N GLN A 148 5.70 16.59 -15.54
CA GLN A 148 5.56 17.76 -16.41
C GLN A 148 6.88 18.24 -17.00
N ASP A 149 8.00 18.01 -16.34
CA ASP A 149 9.31 18.45 -16.85
C ASP A 149 9.70 17.69 -18.12
N MET A 150 9.20 16.45 -18.29
CA MET A 150 9.41 15.66 -19.50
C MET A 150 8.66 16.20 -20.73
N LEU A 151 7.71 17.13 -20.54
CA LEU A 151 6.92 17.67 -21.66
C LEU A 151 7.68 18.73 -22.49
N ASP A 152 8.81 19.19 -21.99
CA ASP A 152 9.70 20.16 -22.62
C ASP A 152 11.16 19.71 -22.51
N ASP A 153 11.79 19.46 -23.66
CA ASP A 153 13.14 18.89 -23.75
C ASP A 153 14.19 19.75 -23.06
N ASP A 154 14.14 21.07 -23.25
CA ASP A 154 15.14 21.99 -22.70
C ASP A 154 15.04 22.03 -21.18
N THR A 155 13.81 22.14 -20.65
CA THR A 155 13.53 22.08 -19.21
C THR A 155 13.97 20.75 -18.60
N PHE A 156 13.69 19.63 -19.28
CA PHE A 156 14.07 18.31 -18.79
C PHE A 156 15.60 18.17 -18.72
N ARG A 157 16.33 18.57 -19.77
CA ARG A 157 17.80 18.52 -19.83
C ARG A 157 18.44 19.41 -18.78
N GLU A 158 17.96 20.64 -18.61
CA GLU A 158 18.49 21.58 -17.61
C GLU A 158 18.34 21.00 -16.19
N LYS A 159 17.14 20.57 -15.82
CA LYS A 159 16.88 19.99 -14.49
C LYS A 159 17.63 18.69 -14.26
N LEU A 160 17.71 17.84 -15.28
CA LEU A 160 18.46 16.58 -15.22
C LEU A 160 19.97 16.86 -15.01
N ALA A 161 20.54 17.84 -15.72
CA ALA A 161 21.93 18.24 -15.52
C ALA A 161 22.20 18.70 -14.07
N ALA A 162 21.29 19.51 -13.50
CA ALA A 162 21.38 19.94 -12.11
C ALA A 162 21.26 18.76 -11.12
N ALA A 163 20.33 17.83 -11.36
CA ALA A 163 20.18 16.63 -10.54
C ALA A 163 21.43 15.73 -10.60
N LEU A 164 21.98 15.50 -11.80
CA LEU A 164 23.18 14.69 -11.98
C LEU A 164 24.42 15.33 -11.38
N ALA A 165 24.55 16.66 -11.40
CA ALA A 165 25.63 17.38 -10.72
C ALA A 165 25.64 17.10 -9.21
N TYR A 166 24.48 16.83 -8.61
CA TYR A 166 24.34 16.44 -7.22
C TYR A 166 24.52 14.93 -7.01
N GLN A 167 23.90 14.08 -7.83
CA GLN A 167 23.85 12.64 -7.63
C GLN A 167 25.13 11.90 -8.07
N ASN A 168 25.78 12.32 -9.17
CA ASN A 168 26.97 11.65 -9.68
C ASN A 168 28.14 11.61 -8.69
N PRO A 169 28.47 12.70 -7.94
CA PRO A 169 29.47 12.61 -6.88
C PRO A 169 29.15 11.60 -5.77
N ILE A 170 27.86 11.39 -5.46
CA ILE A 170 27.42 10.41 -4.47
C ILE A 170 27.60 9.00 -5.03
N LEU A 171 27.13 8.75 -6.25
CA LEU A 171 27.31 7.46 -6.92
C LEU A 171 28.78 7.05 -6.97
N GLU A 172 29.64 7.94 -7.48
CA GLU A 172 31.06 7.65 -7.71
C GLU A 172 31.85 7.57 -6.39
N LYS A 173 31.82 8.65 -5.59
CA LYS A 173 32.73 8.81 -4.45
C LYS A 173 32.28 8.09 -3.19
N VAL A 174 30.96 7.93 -2.99
CA VAL A 174 30.42 7.27 -1.80
C VAL A 174 30.21 5.78 -2.05
N TYR A 175 29.66 5.43 -3.23
CA TYR A 175 29.26 4.06 -3.52
C TYR A 175 30.14 3.33 -4.53
N GLY A 176 31.05 4.04 -5.24
CA GLY A 176 31.88 3.44 -6.30
C GLY A 176 31.06 2.92 -7.49
N LEU A 177 29.92 3.55 -7.75
CA LEU A 177 29.00 3.20 -8.84
C LEU A 177 29.27 4.06 -10.07
N PRO A 178 28.89 3.60 -11.28
CA PRO A 178 28.94 4.40 -12.48
C PRO A 178 28.12 5.67 -12.36
N THR A 179 28.58 6.73 -13.02
CA THR A 179 27.85 8.00 -13.17
C THR A 179 27.00 7.99 -14.44
N TYR A 180 26.08 8.94 -14.52
CA TYR A 180 25.21 9.14 -15.67
C TYR A 180 25.51 10.46 -16.38
N THR A 181 25.31 10.48 -17.71
CA THR A 181 25.26 11.73 -18.49
C THR A 181 23.82 12.09 -18.81
N VAL A 182 23.58 13.35 -19.14
CA VAL A 182 22.27 13.85 -19.58
C VAL A 182 21.81 13.09 -20.83
N GLU A 183 22.72 12.90 -21.79
CA GLU A 183 22.45 12.24 -23.06
C GLU A 183 21.99 10.80 -22.87
N GLN A 184 22.71 10.02 -22.04
CA GLN A 184 22.34 8.63 -21.73
C GLN A 184 20.91 8.50 -21.20
N ILE A 185 20.51 9.38 -20.28
CA ILE A 185 19.15 9.32 -19.72
C ILE A 185 18.13 9.82 -20.75
N CYS A 186 18.45 10.87 -21.52
CA CYS A 186 17.54 11.39 -22.53
C CYS A 186 17.26 10.41 -23.67
N GLU A 187 18.20 9.53 -24.02
CA GLU A 187 17.98 8.47 -25.03
C GLU A 187 16.74 7.62 -24.72
N ASP A 188 16.53 7.28 -23.45
CA ASP A 188 15.36 6.50 -23.00
C ASP A 188 14.17 7.39 -22.66
N PHE A 189 14.38 8.48 -21.93
CA PHE A 189 13.31 9.24 -21.28
C PHE A 189 12.54 10.15 -22.23
N LEU A 190 13.16 10.68 -23.28
CA LEU A 190 12.43 11.48 -24.27
C LEU A 190 11.42 10.64 -25.08
N PRO A 191 11.74 9.43 -25.56
CA PRO A 191 10.73 8.53 -26.10
C PRO A 191 9.61 8.17 -25.11
N TYR A 192 9.93 8.00 -23.82
CA TYR A 192 8.90 7.76 -22.79
C TYR A 192 8.00 8.99 -22.62
N ALA A 193 8.56 10.19 -22.67
CA ALA A 193 7.80 11.44 -22.58
C ALA A 193 6.73 11.54 -23.68
N GLU A 194 7.09 11.25 -24.92
CA GLU A 194 6.14 11.28 -26.04
C GLU A 194 4.98 10.28 -25.86
N ARG A 195 5.27 9.08 -25.37
CA ARG A 195 4.24 8.07 -25.11
C ARG A 195 3.35 8.42 -23.92
N LEU A 196 3.88 9.10 -22.90
CA LEU A 196 3.16 9.45 -21.68
C LEU A 196 2.46 10.81 -21.76
N ARG A 197 2.85 11.68 -22.71
CA ARG A 197 2.27 13.02 -22.92
C ARG A 197 0.73 13.06 -22.88
N PRO A 198 -0.01 12.14 -23.54
CA PRO A 198 -1.47 12.16 -23.53
C PRO A 198 -2.11 11.94 -22.14
N TYR A 199 -1.36 11.35 -21.22
CA TYR A 199 -1.86 11.00 -19.89
C TYR A 199 -1.51 12.06 -18.83
N ILE A 200 -0.51 12.95 -19.09
CA ILE A 200 -0.02 13.93 -18.12
C ILE A 200 -0.97 15.12 -18.04
N ILE A 201 -1.47 15.39 -16.82
CA ILE A 201 -2.50 16.40 -16.59
C ILE A 201 -2.28 17.16 -15.26
N GLU A 202 -3.07 18.23 -15.05
CA GLU A 202 -3.24 18.91 -13.77
C GLU A 202 -4.21 18.13 -12.87
N SER A 203 -3.72 17.10 -12.18
CA SER A 203 -4.57 16.16 -11.43
C SER A 203 -5.39 16.81 -10.33
N SER A 204 -4.84 17.77 -9.58
CA SER A 204 -5.58 18.43 -8.50
C SER A 204 -6.79 19.20 -9.03
N LYS A 205 -6.63 19.87 -10.19
CA LYS A 205 -7.72 20.57 -10.86
C LYS A 205 -8.79 19.57 -11.28
N LEU A 206 -8.42 18.51 -12.00
CA LEU A 206 -9.35 17.47 -12.46
C LEU A 206 -10.16 16.89 -11.28
N LEU A 207 -9.49 16.46 -10.22
CA LEU A 207 -10.16 15.81 -9.08
C LEU A 207 -11.16 16.75 -8.39
N ASN A 208 -10.83 18.03 -8.25
CA ASN A 208 -11.76 19.01 -7.66
C ASN A 208 -12.91 19.36 -8.60
N GLU A 209 -12.70 19.39 -9.92
CA GLU A 209 -13.76 19.58 -10.92
C GLU A 209 -14.73 18.37 -10.93
N GLU A 210 -14.22 17.14 -10.87
CA GLU A 210 -15.05 15.93 -10.79
C GLU A 210 -15.91 15.92 -9.51
N LEU A 211 -15.33 16.28 -8.35
CA LEU A 211 -16.10 16.45 -7.11
C LEU A 211 -17.16 17.54 -7.23
N ALA A 212 -16.84 18.70 -7.82
CA ALA A 212 -17.78 19.77 -8.02
C ALA A 212 -18.93 19.38 -8.98
N ALA A 213 -18.66 18.47 -9.92
CA ALA A 213 -19.65 17.88 -10.82
C ALA A 213 -20.52 16.79 -10.14
N GLY A 214 -20.29 16.49 -8.85
CA GLY A 214 -21.05 15.49 -8.10
C GLY A 214 -20.55 14.06 -8.24
N LYS A 215 -19.37 13.87 -8.83
CA LYS A 215 -18.74 12.57 -9.02
C LYS A 215 -18.11 12.05 -7.72
N SER A 216 -18.02 10.72 -7.62
CA SER A 216 -17.42 10.01 -6.49
C SER A 216 -15.95 9.68 -6.74
N ILE A 217 -15.10 9.82 -5.71
CA ILE A 217 -13.67 9.50 -5.80
C ILE A 217 -13.29 8.45 -4.76
N LEU A 218 -12.62 7.38 -5.19
CA LEU A 218 -11.93 6.44 -4.32
C LEU A 218 -10.42 6.75 -4.31
N PHE A 219 -9.88 7.12 -3.16
CA PHE A 219 -8.44 7.20 -2.95
C PHE A 219 -7.91 5.83 -2.55
N GLU A 220 -7.17 5.21 -3.46
CA GLU A 220 -6.54 3.90 -3.28
C GLU A 220 -5.19 4.04 -2.59
N GLY A 221 -5.12 3.60 -1.32
CA GLY A 221 -3.89 3.60 -0.53
C GLY A 221 -2.92 2.48 -0.92
N ALA A 222 -1.65 2.80 -0.83
CA ALA A 222 -0.55 1.85 -0.97
C ALA A 222 0.10 1.60 0.39
N GLN A 223 0.75 0.44 0.56
CA GLN A 223 1.35 0.00 1.82
C GLN A 223 0.33 -0.03 2.98
N ALA A 224 0.67 0.48 4.17
CA ALA A 224 -0.22 0.46 5.33
C ALA A 224 0.23 1.45 6.42
N THR A 225 -0.62 1.69 7.42
CA THR A 225 -0.37 2.64 8.53
C THR A 225 0.94 2.38 9.26
N MET A 226 1.26 1.11 9.57
CA MET A 226 2.50 0.76 10.27
C MET A 226 3.76 0.83 9.39
N LEU A 227 3.60 1.12 8.09
CA LEU A 227 4.67 1.41 7.15
C LEU A 227 4.73 2.89 6.74
N ASP A 228 3.85 3.74 7.28
CA ASP A 228 3.85 5.18 7.05
C ASP A 228 5.15 5.82 7.55
N ILE A 229 5.68 6.81 6.82
CA ILE A 229 6.95 7.46 7.16
C ILE A 229 6.91 8.18 8.51
N ASP A 230 5.75 8.74 8.89
CA ASP A 230 5.57 9.52 10.12
C ASP A 230 4.97 8.68 11.26
N HIS A 231 4.06 7.75 10.97
CA HIS A 231 3.27 7.00 11.94
C HIS A 231 3.62 5.52 12.05
N GLY A 232 4.51 5.03 11.18
CA GLY A 232 4.92 3.63 11.13
C GLY A 232 6.10 3.30 12.05
N THR A 233 6.59 2.07 11.91
CA THR A 233 7.70 1.51 12.70
C THR A 233 9.06 1.97 12.16
N TYR A 234 9.30 3.28 12.14
CA TYR A 234 10.56 3.88 11.65
C TYR A 234 11.80 3.25 12.32
N PRO A 235 12.90 2.95 11.55
CA PRO A 235 13.12 3.21 10.13
C PRO A 235 12.59 2.11 9.18
N PHE A 236 11.92 1.06 9.68
CA PHE A 236 11.39 -0.05 8.89
C PHE A 236 10.01 0.32 8.30
N VAL A 237 10.00 1.33 7.44
CA VAL A 237 8.83 1.95 6.82
C VAL A 237 9.08 2.19 5.34
N THR A 238 8.06 2.60 4.60
CA THR A 238 8.23 3.21 3.27
C THR A 238 8.48 4.71 3.41
N SER A 239 8.96 5.35 2.35
CA SER A 239 9.22 6.79 2.33
C SER A 239 8.00 7.63 1.95
N SER A 240 6.81 7.07 2.01
CA SER A 240 5.56 7.74 1.64
C SER A 240 4.58 7.81 2.82
N ASN A 241 3.63 8.75 2.76
CA ASN A 241 2.51 8.81 3.68
C ASN A 241 1.40 7.84 3.23
N CYS A 242 1.22 6.78 4.02
CA CYS A 242 0.28 5.69 3.74
C CYS A 242 -1.06 5.88 4.46
N THR A 243 -1.15 6.88 5.34
CA THR A 243 -2.36 7.22 6.09
C THR A 243 -3.38 7.96 5.23
N ALA A 244 -4.62 8.06 5.71
CA ALA A 244 -5.68 8.81 5.03
C ALA A 244 -5.33 10.30 4.83
N GLY A 245 -4.56 10.90 5.74
CA GLY A 245 -4.01 12.25 5.58
C GLY A 245 -3.16 12.42 4.33
N GLY A 246 -2.47 11.35 3.90
CA GLY A 246 -1.71 11.31 2.66
C GLY A 246 -2.55 11.49 1.41
N ALA A 247 -3.84 11.13 1.44
CA ALA A 247 -4.75 11.34 0.31
C ALA A 247 -4.97 12.84 0.03
N VAL A 248 -5.06 13.65 1.08
CA VAL A 248 -5.22 15.11 0.98
C VAL A 248 -4.01 15.75 0.29
N THR A 249 -2.82 15.48 0.82
CA THR A 249 -1.57 16.07 0.30
C THR A 249 -1.16 15.47 -1.06
N GLY A 250 -1.46 14.19 -1.28
CA GLY A 250 -1.06 13.46 -2.48
C GLY A 250 -2.02 13.61 -3.67
N SER A 251 -3.17 14.24 -3.48
CA SER A 251 -4.15 14.48 -4.55
C SER A 251 -4.47 15.97 -4.77
N GLY A 252 -4.35 16.79 -3.71
CA GLY A 252 -4.79 18.19 -3.70
C GLY A 252 -6.30 18.35 -3.49
N VAL A 253 -7.00 17.31 -3.04
CA VAL A 253 -8.40 17.38 -2.59
C VAL A 253 -8.42 17.77 -1.10
N GLY A 254 -9.26 18.75 -0.75
CA GLY A 254 -9.35 19.25 0.62
C GLY A 254 -9.91 18.21 1.60
N PRO A 255 -9.50 18.24 2.89
CA PRO A 255 -9.88 17.22 3.87
C PRO A 255 -11.39 17.15 4.14
N CYS A 256 -12.11 18.27 4.00
CA CYS A 256 -13.57 18.31 4.21
C CYS A 256 -14.37 17.56 3.13
N ASN A 257 -13.73 17.14 2.04
CA ASN A 257 -14.37 16.36 1.00
C ASN A 257 -14.27 14.84 1.25
N ILE A 258 -13.48 14.42 2.24
CA ILE A 258 -13.35 13.01 2.62
C ILE A 258 -14.45 12.68 3.61
N GLU A 259 -15.41 11.88 3.18
CA GLU A 259 -16.57 11.50 4.01
C GLU A 259 -16.39 10.10 4.62
N ARG A 260 -15.56 9.25 4.00
CA ARG A 260 -15.38 7.87 4.42
C ARG A 260 -13.91 7.46 4.38
N VAL A 261 -13.46 6.78 5.42
CA VAL A 261 -12.14 6.15 5.46
C VAL A 261 -12.31 4.68 5.81
N LEU A 262 -12.10 3.80 4.82
CA LEU A 262 -12.17 2.35 4.96
C LEU A 262 -10.80 1.78 5.26
N GLY A 263 -10.64 1.21 6.45
CA GLY A 263 -9.45 0.45 6.83
C GLY A 263 -9.53 -0.99 6.35
N VAL A 264 -8.45 -1.55 5.86
CA VAL A 264 -8.35 -2.98 5.55
C VAL A 264 -7.40 -3.64 6.53
N ALA A 265 -7.89 -4.66 7.22
CA ALA A 265 -7.12 -5.52 8.11
C ALA A 265 -7.24 -6.98 7.67
N LYS A 266 -6.21 -7.77 7.90
CA LYS A 266 -6.26 -9.23 7.79
C LYS A 266 -6.69 -9.82 9.13
N ALA A 267 -7.41 -10.92 9.14
CA ALA A 267 -7.86 -11.60 10.36
C ALA A 267 -6.70 -12.11 11.25
N TYR A 268 -5.50 -12.06 10.77
CA TYR A 268 -4.22 -12.27 11.47
C TYR A 268 -3.21 -11.25 10.94
N LEU A 269 -1.95 -11.30 11.35
CA LEU A 269 -0.94 -10.35 10.88
C LEU A 269 0.08 -10.99 9.96
N THR A 270 0.55 -10.18 9.00
CA THR A 270 1.74 -10.50 8.22
C THR A 270 2.64 -9.29 8.09
N ARG A 271 3.95 -9.53 7.99
CA ARG A 271 4.94 -8.50 7.72
C ARG A 271 5.99 -8.99 6.74
N VAL A 272 6.36 -8.12 5.81
CA VAL A 272 7.53 -8.31 4.93
C VAL A 272 8.65 -7.38 5.42
N GLY A 273 9.91 -7.85 5.35
CA GLY A 273 11.07 -7.08 5.77
C GLY A 273 11.34 -7.12 7.27
N SER A 274 12.29 -6.28 7.67
CA SER A 274 12.77 -6.19 9.05
C SER A 274 11.87 -5.32 9.94
N GLY A 275 12.21 -5.25 11.22
CA GLY A 275 11.54 -4.40 12.20
C GLY A 275 10.64 -5.15 13.17
N PRO A 276 10.08 -4.44 14.16
CA PRO A 276 9.32 -5.03 15.26
C PRO A 276 8.04 -5.70 14.76
N PHE A 277 7.72 -6.83 15.38
CA PHE A 277 6.50 -7.58 15.15
C PHE A 277 6.12 -8.33 16.44
N PRO A 278 5.52 -7.67 17.44
CA PRO A 278 5.32 -8.25 18.77
C PRO A 278 4.56 -9.57 18.77
N THR A 279 3.59 -9.75 17.86
CA THR A 279 2.76 -10.96 17.79
C THR A 279 3.31 -12.04 16.84
N GLU A 280 4.57 -11.90 16.37
CA GLU A 280 5.19 -12.82 15.43
C GLU A 280 5.23 -14.26 15.95
N LEU A 281 4.97 -15.21 15.08
CA LEU A 281 5.00 -16.65 15.33
C LEU A 281 6.11 -17.33 14.52
N ASN A 282 6.60 -18.46 15.06
CA ASN A 282 7.57 -19.28 14.33
C ASN A 282 6.92 -19.87 13.06
N PHE A 283 7.39 -19.50 11.89
CA PHE A 283 6.86 -19.97 10.61
C PHE A 283 7.27 -21.40 10.23
N ASN A 284 8.12 -22.07 11.04
CA ASN A 284 8.55 -23.45 10.77
C ASN A 284 7.70 -24.49 11.50
N GLU A 285 6.87 -24.07 12.47
CA GLU A 285 6.09 -24.98 13.31
C GLU A 285 4.80 -24.35 13.83
N GLY A 286 3.91 -25.17 14.33
CA GLY A 286 2.68 -24.74 15.01
C GLY A 286 1.81 -23.81 14.16
N VAL A 287 1.16 -22.85 14.82
CA VAL A 287 0.22 -21.92 14.18
C VAL A 287 0.89 -21.01 13.18
N GLY A 288 2.15 -20.60 13.40
CA GLY A 288 2.85 -19.75 12.44
C GLY A 288 3.06 -20.43 11.09
N LYS A 289 3.40 -21.74 11.09
CA LYS A 289 3.47 -22.56 9.88
C LYS A 289 2.10 -22.72 9.24
N PHE A 290 1.08 -22.99 10.03
CA PHE A 290 -0.30 -23.13 9.57
C PHE A 290 -0.77 -21.87 8.83
N LEU A 291 -0.58 -20.67 9.41
CA LEU A 291 -0.96 -19.40 8.79
C LEU A 291 -0.18 -19.13 7.49
N LEU A 292 1.12 -19.45 7.47
CA LEU A 292 1.95 -19.31 6.27
C LEU A 292 1.46 -20.17 5.11
N GLU A 293 1.19 -21.46 5.38
CA GLU A 293 0.81 -22.45 4.37
C GLU A 293 -0.64 -22.28 3.92
N THR A 294 -1.60 -22.23 4.86
CA THR A 294 -3.02 -22.07 4.57
C THR A 294 -3.33 -20.70 3.96
N GLY A 295 -2.67 -19.65 4.47
CA GLY A 295 -2.82 -18.29 3.98
C GLY A 295 -2.05 -18.01 2.68
N HIS A 296 -1.23 -18.95 2.18
CA HIS A 296 -0.33 -18.73 1.04
C HIS A 296 0.50 -17.45 1.19
N GLU A 297 1.11 -17.26 2.37
CA GLU A 297 1.79 -16.03 2.73
C GLU A 297 3.21 -15.96 2.14
N TYR A 298 3.24 -15.76 0.82
CA TYR A 298 4.45 -15.59 0.03
C TYR A 298 4.37 -14.29 -0.78
N GLY A 299 5.49 -13.59 -0.91
CA GLY A 299 5.55 -12.37 -1.70
C GLY A 299 5.32 -12.66 -3.19
N VAL A 300 4.37 -11.97 -3.80
CA VAL A 300 3.99 -12.18 -5.22
C VAL A 300 5.20 -12.00 -6.16
N THR A 301 6.01 -10.97 -5.91
CA THR A 301 7.16 -10.64 -6.78
C THR A 301 8.43 -11.40 -6.39
N THR A 302 8.65 -11.64 -5.10
CA THR A 302 9.94 -12.17 -4.61
C THR A 302 9.88 -13.62 -4.16
N GLY A 303 8.68 -14.20 -4.01
CA GLY A 303 8.48 -15.53 -3.44
C GLY A 303 8.90 -15.66 -1.96
N ARG A 304 9.32 -14.57 -1.31
CA ARG A 304 9.75 -14.59 0.11
C ARG A 304 8.58 -14.97 1.01
N LYS A 305 8.86 -15.81 2.01
CA LYS A 305 7.91 -16.09 3.08
C LYS A 305 7.63 -14.80 3.84
N ARG A 306 6.34 -14.52 4.10
CA ARG A 306 5.92 -13.45 4.99
C ARG A 306 6.04 -13.94 6.43
N ARG A 307 6.49 -13.09 7.32
CA ARG A 307 6.39 -13.29 8.76
C ARG A 307 4.92 -13.27 9.12
N CYS A 308 4.43 -14.24 9.88
CA CYS A 308 3.03 -14.34 10.30
C CYS A 308 2.92 -14.17 11.81
N GLY A 309 1.81 -13.61 12.28
CA GLY A 309 1.54 -13.41 13.69
C GLY A 309 0.05 -13.36 13.99
N TRP A 310 -0.29 -13.46 15.29
CA TRP A 310 -1.65 -13.29 15.74
C TRP A 310 -2.18 -11.88 15.47
N TYR A 311 -3.51 -11.74 15.37
CA TYR A 311 -4.13 -10.43 15.23
C TYR A 311 -3.74 -9.49 16.37
N ASP A 312 -3.34 -8.28 16.03
CA ASP A 312 -2.90 -7.26 16.97
C ASP A 312 -3.93 -6.12 17.01
N ALA A 313 -4.78 -6.16 18.02
CA ALA A 313 -5.83 -5.15 18.17
C ALA A 313 -5.25 -3.79 18.59
N VAL A 314 -4.07 -3.75 19.21
CA VAL A 314 -3.39 -2.48 19.57
C VAL A 314 -3.01 -1.73 18.31
N VAL A 315 -2.41 -2.42 17.33
CA VAL A 315 -2.05 -1.86 16.02
C VAL A 315 -3.28 -1.37 15.25
N VAL A 316 -4.34 -2.18 15.19
CA VAL A 316 -5.53 -1.80 14.42
C VAL A 316 -6.31 -0.66 15.11
N LYS A 317 -6.38 -0.64 16.43
CA LYS A 317 -6.92 0.49 17.22
C LYS A 317 -6.14 1.79 16.94
N TYR A 318 -4.81 1.71 16.94
CA TYR A 318 -3.94 2.83 16.59
C TYR A 318 -4.18 3.31 15.16
N ALA A 319 -4.24 2.38 14.20
CA ALA A 319 -4.55 2.70 12.81
C ALA A 319 -5.93 3.34 12.65
N ALA A 320 -6.95 2.85 13.38
CA ALA A 320 -8.28 3.44 13.38
C ALA A 320 -8.26 4.90 13.84
N GLN A 321 -7.50 5.19 14.88
CA GLN A 321 -7.35 6.54 15.42
C GLN A 321 -6.60 7.47 14.46
N ILE A 322 -5.44 7.05 13.94
CA ILE A 322 -4.58 7.89 13.07
C ILE A 322 -5.26 8.22 11.74
N ASN A 323 -6.02 7.27 11.19
CA ASN A 323 -6.70 7.45 9.92
C ASN A 323 -8.12 8.03 10.07
N GLY A 324 -8.68 8.07 11.29
CA GLY A 324 -10.09 8.44 11.47
C GLY A 324 -11.01 7.46 10.76
N LEU A 325 -10.78 6.14 10.93
CA LEU A 325 -11.55 5.11 10.21
C LEU A 325 -13.04 5.21 10.53
N THR A 326 -13.84 5.18 9.48
CA THR A 326 -15.31 5.03 9.59
C THR A 326 -15.71 3.57 9.64
N ASP A 327 -14.98 2.72 8.90
CA ASP A 327 -15.27 1.31 8.72
C ASP A 327 -13.98 0.49 8.60
N LEU A 328 -14.09 -0.82 8.89
CA LEU A 328 -13.06 -1.84 8.63
C LEU A 328 -13.58 -2.90 7.66
N ALA A 329 -12.69 -3.39 6.81
CA ALA A 329 -12.84 -4.62 6.06
C ALA A 329 -11.85 -5.66 6.61
N ILE A 330 -12.34 -6.81 7.05
CA ILE A 330 -11.50 -7.92 7.48
C ILE A 330 -11.34 -8.90 6.32
N THR A 331 -10.10 -9.26 6.01
CA THR A 331 -9.78 -10.23 4.96
C THR A 331 -9.24 -11.53 5.54
N LYS A 332 -9.34 -12.61 4.76
CA LYS A 332 -8.73 -13.91 5.09
C LYS A 332 -9.22 -14.53 6.42
N LEU A 333 -10.50 -14.35 6.75
CA LEU A 333 -11.09 -15.00 7.92
C LEU A 333 -11.09 -16.54 7.76
N ASP A 334 -11.28 -17.01 6.54
CA ASP A 334 -11.22 -18.43 6.12
C ASP A 334 -9.92 -19.13 6.51
N VAL A 335 -8.81 -18.40 6.55
CA VAL A 335 -7.48 -18.96 6.90
C VAL A 335 -7.41 -19.43 8.35
N LEU A 336 -8.25 -18.91 9.24
CA LEU A 336 -8.29 -19.30 10.65
C LEU A 336 -9.13 -20.56 10.91
N THR A 337 -9.85 -21.06 9.91
CA THR A 337 -10.61 -22.32 10.01
C THR A 337 -9.69 -23.48 10.35
N GLY A 338 -10.09 -24.32 11.31
CA GLY A 338 -9.30 -25.47 11.78
C GLY A 338 -8.44 -25.17 13.03
N LEU A 339 -8.42 -23.94 13.51
CA LEU A 339 -7.81 -23.63 14.81
C LEU A 339 -8.82 -23.83 15.94
N ASP A 340 -8.41 -24.49 17.03
CA ASP A 340 -9.25 -24.67 18.22
C ASP A 340 -9.33 -23.38 19.04
N THR A 341 -8.23 -22.62 19.09
CA THR A 341 -8.09 -21.40 19.86
C THR A 341 -7.37 -20.33 19.03
N ILE A 342 -7.91 -19.14 19.03
CA ILE A 342 -7.31 -17.96 18.37
C ILE A 342 -6.91 -16.96 19.44
N LYS A 343 -5.69 -16.40 19.30
CA LYS A 343 -5.20 -15.37 20.21
C LYS A 343 -5.32 -13.99 19.56
N VAL A 344 -5.74 -13.00 20.36
CA VAL A 344 -5.82 -11.60 19.97
C VAL A 344 -4.98 -10.78 20.95
N CYS A 345 -3.99 -10.05 20.44
CA CYS A 345 -3.19 -9.14 21.26
C CYS A 345 -4.01 -7.90 21.61
N THR A 346 -4.12 -7.59 22.89
CA THR A 346 -4.91 -6.46 23.43
C THR A 346 -4.07 -5.41 24.13
N ALA A 347 -2.84 -5.74 24.50
CA ALA A 347 -1.88 -4.83 25.12
C ALA A 347 -0.45 -5.35 24.91
N TYR A 348 0.53 -4.51 25.17
CA TYR A 348 1.94 -4.90 25.29
C TYR A 348 2.43 -4.72 26.71
N GLU A 349 3.44 -5.50 27.08
CA GLU A 349 4.20 -5.30 28.31
C GLU A 349 5.68 -5.09 27.97
N CYS A 350 6.30 -4.07 28.54
CA CYS A 350 7.71 -3.83 28.46
C CYS A 350 8.21 -3.27 29.81
N ASP A 351 9.21 -3.94 30.41
CA ASP A 351 9.83 -3.55 31.68
C ASP A 351 8.83 -3.30 32.82
N GLY A 352 7.76 -4.12 32.90
CA GLY A 352 6.71 -4.04 33.90
C GLY A 352 5.66 -2.96 33.67
N VAL A 353 5.75 -2.24 32.54
CA VAL A 353 4.76 -1.24 32.13
C VAL A 353 3.86 -1.84 31.05
N GLU A 354 2.55 -1.65 31.19
CA GLU A 354 1.55 -2.06 30.20
C GLU A 354 1.21 -0.92 29.26
N TYR A 355 1.12 -1.22 27.97
CA TYR A 355 0.77 -0.29 26.90
C TYR A 355 -0.47 -0.80 26.15
N ASP A 356 -1.54 -0.02 26.12
CA ASP A 356 -2.78 -0.28 25.36
C ASP A 356 -2.80 0.47 24.01
N THR A 357 -1.71 1.09 23.65
CA THR A 357 -1.44 1.77 22.37
C THR A 357 -0.05 1.41 21.87
N VAL A 358 0.21 1.67 20.58
CA VAL A 358 1.56 1.48 20.01
C VAL A 358 2.54 2.44 20.67
N PRO A 359 3.60 1.95 21.35
CA PRO A 359 4.60 2.80 21.97
C PRO A 359 5.35 3.63 20.91
N GLU A 360 5.43 4.95 21.10
CA GLU A 360 6.22 5.83 20.22
C GLU A 360 7.72 5.56 20.35
N HIS A 361 8.17 5.22 21.56
CA HIS A 361 9.57 4.94 21.80
C HIS A 361 9.95 3.57 21.24
N ARG A 362 10.76 3.57 20.19
CA ARG A 362 11.13 2.36 19.45
C ARG A 362 11.71 1.25 20.33
N ALA A 363 12.64 1.57 21.24
CA ALA A 363 13.24 0.55 22.08
C ALA A 363 12.19 -0.18 22.95
N VAL A 364 11.12 0.52 23.36
CA VAL A 364 9.98 -0.10 24.04
C VAL A 364 9.25 -1.04 23.11
N PHE A 365 8.95 -0.59 21.88
CA PHE A 365 8.21 -1.40 20.92
C PHE A 365 9.01 -2.62 20.41
N ASP A 366 10.34 -2.48 20.23
CA ASP A 366 11.23 -3.58 19.84
C ASP A 366 11.29 -4.71 20.90
N HIS A 367 11.06 -4.38 22.19
CA HIS A 367 11.07 -5.33 23.30
C HIS A 367 9.68 -5.65 23.85
N ALA A 368 8.63 -5.10 23.23
CA ALA A 368 7.26 -5.29 23.67
C ALA A 368 6.82 -6.75 23.59
N LYS A 369 6.29 -7.26 24.70
CA LYS A 369 5.72 -8.59 24.78
C LYS A 369 4.20 -8.50 24.68
N PRO A 370 3.58 -9.21 23.73
CA PRO A 370 2.13 -9.14 23.54
C PRO A 370 1.39 -9.83 24.69
N LYS A 371 0.36 -9.18 25.19
CA LYS A 371 -0.65 -9.77 26.07
C LYS A 371 -1.87 -10.18 25.25
N TYR A 372 -2.27 -11.42 25.42
CA TYR A 372 -3.33 -12.03 24.61
C TYR A 372 -4.57 -12.30 25.44
N ILE A 373 -5.72 -12.14 24.77
CA ILE A 373 -6.92 -12.89 25.10
C ILE A 373 -7.01 -14.10 24.18
N GLU A 374 -7.62 -15.17 24.67
CA GLU A 374 -7.92 -16.36 23.88
C GLU A 374 -9.42 -16.42 23.61
N VAL A 375 -9.77 -16.72 22.35
CA VAL A 375 -11.15 -16.89 21.90
C VAL A 375 -11.28 -18.25 21.21
N PRO A 376 -12.46 -18.88 21.27
CA PRO A 376 -12.71 -20.13 20.54
C PRO A 376 -12.50 -19.94 19.04
N GLY A 377 -11.87 -20.92 18.40
CA GLY A 377 -11.84 -21.06 16.94
C GLY A 377 -13.04 -21.83 16.40
N TRP A 378 -13.00 -22.18 15.13
CA TRP A 378 -14.05 -22.94 14.45
C TRP A 378 -13.43 -23.95 13.48
N GLN A 379 -14.19 -25.02 13.20
CA GLN A 379 -13.76 -26.11 12.33
C GLN A 379 -14.51 -26.12 11.00
N GLU A 380 -15.65 -25.45 10.93
CA GLU A 380 -16.53 -25.41 9.77
C GLU A 380 -15.91 -24.58 8.64
N ASP A 381 -16.02 -25.08 7.41
CA ASP A 381 -15.65 -24.30 6.22
C ASP A 381 -16.61 -23.12 6.04
N ILE A 382 -16.06 -21.91 6.08
CA ILE A 382 -16.81 -20.64 5.95
C ILE A 382 -16.77 -20.04 4.54
N THR A 383 -16.07 -20.68 3.60
CA THR A 383 -15.87 -20.12 2.25
C THR A 383 -17.15 -19.96 1.44
N GLY A 384 -18.19 -20.74 1.80
CA GLY A 384 -19.53 -20.68 1.20
C GLY A 384 -20.47 -19.66 1.81
N CYS A 385 -20.15 -19.09 2.99
CA CYS A 385 -21.04 -18.17 3.70
C CYS A 385 -21.26 -16.87 2.90
N LYS A 386 -22.51 -16.43 2.81
CA LYS A 386 -22.93 -15.20 2.10
C LYS A 386 -23.44 -14.10 3.03
N SER A 387 -23.78 -14.45 4.25
CA SER A 387 -24.23 -13.51 5.28
C SER A 387 -23.48 -13.74 6.59
N PHE A 388 -23.52 -12.72 7.46
CA PHE A 388 -22.88 -12.80 8.77
C PHE A 388 -23.47 -13.91 9.65
N ASP A 389 -24.78 -14.12 9.56
CA ASP A 389 -25.50 -15.10 10.36
C ASP A 389 -25.23 -16.55 9.93
N GLU A 390 -24.72 -16.77 8.72
CA GLU A 390 -24.27 -18.10 8.26
C GLU A 390 -22.91 -18.51 8.83
N LEU A 391 -22.14 -17.56 9.36
CA LEU A 391 -20.86 -17.88 10.01
C LEU A 391 -21.08 -18.69 11.28
N PRO A 392 -20.19 -19.64 11.63
CA PRO A 392 -20.18 -20.28 12.94
C PRO A 392 -20.17 -19.24 14.07
N GLN A 393 -20.84 -19.55 15.18
CA GLN A 393 -20.97 -18.62 16.31
C GLN A 393 -19.60 -18.08 16.78
N ALA A 394 -18.59 -18.96 16.85
CA ALA A 394 -17.23 -18.56 17.22
C ALA A 394 -16.62 -17.54 16.26
N ALA A 395 -16.85 -17.68 14.94
CA ALA A 395 -16.40 -16.73 13.94
C ALA A 395 -17.13 -15.36 14.05
N GLN A 396 -18.47 -15.41 14.31
CA GLN A 396 -19.24 -14.19 14.58
C GLN A 396 -18.72 -13.47 15.84
N ASP A 397 -18.47 -14.20 16.91
CA ASP A 397 -17.98 -13.65 18.18
C ASP A 397 -16.56 -13.10 18.03
N TYR A 398 -15.71 -13.75 17.22
CA TYR A 398 -14.39 -13.23 16.85
C TYR A 398 -14.52 -11.86 16.16
N ILE A 399 -15.35 -11.74 15.14
CA ILE A 399 -15.57 -10.47 14.42
C ILE A 399 -16.09 -9.37 15.36
N LYS A 400 -17.11 -9.69 16.20
CA LYS A 400 -17.63 -8.72 17.20
C LYS A 400 -16.53 -8.28 18.17
N ARG A 401 -15.67 -9.22 18.59
CA ARG A 401 -14.55 -8.91 19.48
C ARG A 401 -13.53 -7.99 18.82
N LEU A 402 -13.23 -8.19 17.53
CA LEU A 402 -12.36 -7.28 16.79
C LEU A 402 -12.99 -5.87 16.66
N GLU A 403 -14.29 -5.75 16.44
CA GLU A 403 -15.01 -4.46 16.42
C GLU A 403 -14.84 -3.71 17.75
N GLU A 404 -15.09 -4.39 18.88
CA GLU A 404 -14.94 -3.83 20.21
C GLU A 404 -13.51 -3.31 20.45
N LEU A 405 -12.51 -4.14 20.15
CA LEU A 405 -11.11 -3.84 20.42
C LEU A 405 -10.55 -2.73 19.52
N SER A 406 -10.93 -2.72 18.24
CA SER A 406 -10.51 -1.69 17.28
C SER A 406 -11.30 -0.38 17.41
N ARG A 407 -12.45 -0.40 18.11
CA ARG A 407 -13.42 0.69 18.19
C ARG A 407 -13.89 1.17 16.82
N CYS A 408 -13.95 0.26 15.87
CA CYS A 408 -14.36 0.54 14.50
C CYS A 408 -15.24 -0.60 13.99
N ARG A 409 -16.37 -0.29 13.39
CA ARG A 409 -17.29 -1.31 12.88
C ARG A 409 -16.68 -2.05 11.69
N ILE A 410 -16.92 -3.35 11.61
CA ILE A 410 -16.47 -4.18 10.49
C ILE A 410 -17.59 -4.29 9.47
N GLN A 411 -17.43 -3.58 8.35
CA GLN A 411 -18.42 -3.51 7.27
C GLN A 411 -18.38 -4.73 6.37
N SER A 412 -17.21 -5.30 6.10
CA SER A 412 -17.08 -6.44 5.20
C SER A 412 -16.08 -7.47 5.71
N ILE A 413 -16.33 -8.73 5.37
CA ILE A 413 -15.57 -9.89 5.85
C ILE A 413 -15.25 -10.78 4.67
N GLY A 414 -13.95 -10.93 4.37
CA GLY A 414 -13.45 -11.85 3.35
C GLY A 414 -13.35 -13.26 3.90
N VAL A 415 -14.14 -14.16 3.32
CA VAL A 415 -14.23 -15.59 3.67
C VAL A 415 -13.60 -16.51 2.62
N GLY A 416 -12.78 -15.96 1.72
CA GLY A 416 -12.06 -16.68 0.68
C GLY A 416 -11.35 -15.73 -0.29
N PRO A 417 -10.60 -16.24 -1.28
CA PRO A 417 -9.78 -15.41 -2.16
C PRO A 417 -10.57 -14.65 -3.23
N GLY A 418 -11.74 -15.14 -3.66
CA GLY A 418 -12.53 -14.55 -4.74
C GLY A 418 -13.25 -13.26 -4.34
N ARG A 419 -13.65 -12.45 -5.33
CA ARG A 419 -14.51 -11.26 -5.13
C ARG A 419 -15.81 -11.65 -4.42
N ASP A 420 -16.47 -12.72 -4.90
CA ASP A 420 -17.75 -13.21 -4.36
C ASP A 420 -17.66 -13.86 -2.97
N ALA A 421 -16.43 -14.08 -2.47
CA ALA A 421 -16.16 -14.59 -1.14
C ALA A 421 -15.96 -13.45 -0.14
N THR A 422 -16.90 -12.48 -0.16
CA THR A 422 -16.92 -11.35 0.76
C THR A 422 -18.35 -11.11 1.25
N ILE A 423 -18.52 -11.16 2.56
CA ILE A 423 -19.78 -10.82 3.24
C ILE A 423 -19.78 -9.31 3.47
N VAL A 424 -20.81 -8.61 3.01
CA VAL A 424 -21.06 -7.19 3.31
C VAL A 424 -22.15 -7.12 4.38
N ARG A 425 -21.91 -6.37 5.47
CA ARG A 425 -22.80 -6.27 6.62
C ARG A 425 -23.61 -4.99 6.66
N TYR A 426 -23.10 -3.88 6.08
CA TYR A 426 -23.75 -2.55 6.14
C TYR A 426 -23.62 -1.81 4.81
#